data_2e6f6ced7bbbf9520765dfbc5d3779ed
#
_entry.id   2e6f6ced7bbbf9520765dfbc5d3779ed
#
_cell.length_a   1.000
_cell.length_b   1.000
_cell.length_c   1.000
_cell.angle_alpha   90.00
_cell.angle_beta   90.00
_cell.angle_gamma   90.00
#
_symmetry.space_group_name_H-M   'P 1'
#
loop_
_entity.id
_entity.type
_entity.pdbx_description
1 polymer ?
#
loop_
_entity_poly.entity_id
_entity_poly.type
_entity_poly.pdbx_seq_one_letter_code
_entity_poly.pdbx_strand_id
1 'polypeptide(L)'
;MIAFIGDVHRAFDRLAGEVAALPINVEAAIQVGDLGLHQDDLDPTGLGLPALARPVYYVTGNHDYEPSYRGISRPTEMAPNLVFVPRGTVLELDGRRIAFLGGGDSVIDRAVRRSGVDWWPEEQVTMEDVARFEGVGRVDLLVCHTPPAFVYHFFELDPDPSAWAVGRAWQMLGRPQVVCGHLHKPRTVSCVRVLGELEVLID
;
A
#
# COMPACT_ATOMS: atom_id res chain seq x y z
N MET A 1 10.65 3.50 15.51
CA MET A 1 9.54 4.29 14.91
C MET A 1 9.45 3.95 13.44
N ILE A 2 8.23 3.98 12.87
CA ILE A 2 7.95 3.73 11.46
C ILE A 2 7.36 5.00 10.85
N ALA A 3 7.80 5.37 9.64
CA ALA A 3 7.13 6.38 8.84
C ALA A 3 6.16 5.72 7.85
N PHE A 4 5.03 6.36 7.58
CA PHE A 4 4.10 5.96 6.52
C PHE A 4 4.09 7.02 5.45
N ILE A 5 4.07 6.59 4.18
CA ILE A 5 4.14 7.49 3.02
C ILE A 5 2.94 7.17 2.14
N GLY A 6 2.18 8.20 1.80
CA GLY A 6 1.03 8.12 0.90
C GLY A 6 1.42 7.85 -0.55
N ASP A 7 0.43 7.92 -1.43
CA ASP A 7 0.52 7.61 -2.85
C ASP A 7 1.64 8.41 -3.55
N VAL A 8 2.50 7.73 -4.30
CA VAL A 8 3.73 8.32 -4.88
C VAL A 8 3.58 8.66 -6.36
N HIS A 9 2.81 7.85 -7.11
CA HIS A 9 2.54 8.05 -8.54
C HIS A 9 3.79 8.38 -9.36
N ARG A 10 4.84 7.55 -9.24
CA ARG A 10 6.14 7.67 -9.94
C ARG A 10 7.01 8.88 -9.54
N ALA A 11 6.63 9.65 -8.53
CA ALA A 11 7.46 10.76 -8.03
C ALA A 11 8.65 10.24 -7.18
N PHE A 12 9.48 9.34 -7.75
CA PHE A 12 10.54 8.60 -7.07
C PHE A 12 11.61 9.50 -6.45
N ASP A 13 11.98 10.60 -7.12
CA ASP A 13 12.95 11.55 -6.57
C ASP A 13 12.42 12.23 -5.30
N ARG A 14 11.12 12.54 -5.28
CA ARG A 14 10.48 13.09 -4.08
C ARG A 14 10.41 12.05 -2.97
N LEU A 15 10.03 10.80 -3.28
CA LEU A 15 10.06 9.70 -2.33
C LEU A 15 11.46 9.56 -1.70
N ALA A 16 12.51 9.55 -2.52
CA ALA A 16 13.88 9.45 -2.02
C ALA A 16 14.26 10.64 -1.11
N GLY A 17 13.84 11.85 -1.47
CA GLY A 17 14.02 13.05 -0.65
C GLY A 17 13.31 12.95 0.70
N GLU A 18 12.04 12.54 0.72
CA GLU A 18 11.27 12.36 1.96
C GLU A 18 11.89 11.27 2.85
N VAL A 19 12.30 10.13 2.26
CA VAL A 19 12.95 9.03 2.99
C VAL A 19 14.31 9.48 3.58
N ALA A 20 15.07 10.29 2.86
CA ALA A 20 16.34 10.82 3.34
C ALA A 20 16.16 11.84 4.48
N ALA A 21 15.06 12.61 4.46
CA ALA A 21 14.73 13.63 5.46
C ALA A 21 14.14 13.06 6.76
N LEU A 22 13.74 11.76 6.78
CA LEU A 22 13.18 11.14 7.98
C LEU A 22 14.13 11.23 9.18
N PRO A 23 13.63 11.45 10.40
CA PRO A 23 14.44 11.46 11.62
C PRO A 23 15.30 10.22 11.78
N ILE A 24 16.43 10.34 12.43
CA ILE A 24 17.42 9.25 12.58
C ILE A 24 16.88 8.03 13.31
N ASN A 25 15.90 8.20 14.17
CA ASN A 25 15.24 7.13 14.93
C ASN A 25 14.10 6.43 14.15
N VAL A 26 13.83 6.85 12.92
CA VAL A 26 12.94 6.13 12.00
C VAL A 26 13.79 5.18 11.18
N GLU A 27 13.69 3.88 11.44
CA GLU A 27 14.55 2.85 10.83
C GLU A 27 14.03 2.40 9.47
N ALA A 28 12.72 2.49 9.24
CA ALA A 28 12.07 2.08 8.01
C ALA A 28 10.84 2.93 7.72
N ALA A 29 10.43 2.96 6.45
CA ALA A 29 9.16 3.53 6.03
C ALA A 29 8.24 2.46 5.42
N ILE A 30 6.93 2.73 5.42
CA ILE A 30 5.91 1.92 4.73
C ILE A 30 5.15 2.82 3.78
N GLN A 31 5.19 2.51 2.49
CA GLN A 31 4.44 3.20 1.45
C GLN A 31 3.13 2.43 1.18
N VAL A 32 2.00 3.15 1.15
CA VAL A 32 0.67 2.55 1.24
C VAL A 32 -0.02 2.27 -0.11
N GLY A 33 0.75 2.08 -1.18
CA GLY A 33 0.23 1.77 -2.53
C GLY A 33 0.28 2.94 -3.49
N ASP A 34 0.01 2.67 -4.76
CA ASP A 34 0.21 3.63 -5.85
C ASP A 34 1.64 4.19 -5.91
N LEU A 35 2.61 3.30 -5.77
CA LEU A 35 4.02 3.62 -5.99
C LEU A 35 4.26 3.95 -7.46
N GLY A 36 3.54 3.29 -8.37
CA GLY A 36 3.61 3.48 -9.80
C GLY A 36 4.82 2.80 -10.45
N LEU A 37 5.36 1.76 -9.83
CA LEU A 37 6.53 1.05 -10.32
C LEU A 37 6.20 0.20 -11.55
N HIS A 38 6.94 0.38 -12.63
CA HIS A 38 6.88 -0.42 -13.86
C HIS A 38 8.10 -1.30 -14.00
N GLN A 39 8.00 -2.35 -14.82
CA GLN A 39 9.10 -3.28 -15.05
C GLN A 39 10.35 -2.57 -15.61
N ASP A 40 10.17 -1.55 -16.45
CA ASP A 40 11.27 -0.77 -17.01
C ASP A 40 12.04 0.05 -15.97
N ASP A 41 11.41 0.36 -14.83
CA ASP A 41 12.04 1.06 -13.71
C ASP A 41 13.00 0.14 -12.94
N LEU A 42 12.85 -1.18 -13.10
CA LEU A 42 13.65 -2.23 -12.45
C LEU A 42 14.86 -2.68 -13.30
N ASP A 43 15.18 -1.96 -14.36
CA ASP A 43 16.35 -2.27 -15.17
C ASP A 43 17.64 -2.28 -14.31
N PRO A 44 18.43 -3.38 -14.36
CA PRO A 44 19.69 -3.49 -13.62
C PRO A 44 20.74 -2.42 -13.98
N THR A 45 20.53 -1.63 -15.01
CA THR A 45 21.37 -0.45 -15.32
C THR A 45 21.10 0.73 -14.38
N GLY A 46 20.07 0.66 -13.52
CA GLY A 46 19.86 1.56 -12.40
C GLY A 46 19.42 2.99 -12.75
N LEU A 47 18.93 3.21 -13.98
CA LEU A 47 18.52 4.55 -14.42
C LEU A 47 17.08 4.93 -14.01
N GLY A 48 16.33 4.01 -13.37
CA GLY A 48 14.91 4.22 -13.10
C GLY A 48 14.57 4.70 -11.69
N LEU A 49 15.29 4.24 -10.66
CA LEU A 49 14.95 4.52 -9.28
C LEU A 49 16.12 5.18 -8.53
N PRO A 50 15.89 6.29 -7.82
CA PRO A 50 16.90 6.86 -6.94
C PRO A 50 17.18 5.92 -5.76
N ALA A 51 18.43 5.95 -5.27
CA ALA A 51 18.81 5.17 -4.08
C ALA A 51 18.03 5.64 -2.85
N LEU A 52 17.36 4.72 -2.17
CA LEU A 52 16.67 5.02 -0.91
C LEU A 52 17.65 4.94 0.27
N ALA A 53 17.60 5.93 1.15
CA ALA A 53 18.52 6.06 2.29
C ALA A 53 18.27 5.00 3.38
N ARG A 54 17.08 4.38 3.38
CA ARG A 54 16.68 3.33 4.34
C ARG A 54 15.57 2.45 3.74
N PRO A 55 15.26 1.28 4.36
CA PRO A 55 14.24 0.38 3.84
C PRO A 55 12.87 1.04 3.72
N VAL A 56 12.23 0.87 2.57
CA VAL A 56 10.84 1.23 2.29
C VAL A 56 10.09 -0.06 1.93
N TYR A 57 9.21 -0.48 2.80
CA TYR A 57 8.24 -1.55 2.52
C TYR A 57 7.06 -0.95 1.79
N TYR A 58 6.52 -1.62 0.78
CA TYR A 58 5.36 -1.09 0.07
C TYR A 58 4.38 -2.18 -0.34
N VAL A 59 3.12 -1.78 -0.49
CA VAL A 59 2.05 -2.59 -1.08
C VAL A 59 1.68 -2.01 -2.45
N THR A 60 0.96 -2.78 -3.28
CA THR A 60 0.38 -2.24 -4.52
C THR A 60 -0.86 -1.39 -4.25
N GLY A 61 -1.14 -0.43 -5.14
CA GLY A 61 -2.44 0.21 -5.30
C GLY A 61 -3.05 -0.14 -6.66
N ASN A 62 -4.02 0.63 -7.14
CA ASN A 62 -4.65 0.42 -8.43
C ASN A 62 -3.91 1.09 -9.59
N HIS A 63 -2.89 1.90 -9.33
CA HIS A 63 -2.01 2.51 -10.33
C HIS A 63 -0.64 1.82 -10.44
N ASP A 64 -0.46 0.66 -9.82
CA ASP A 64 0.76 -0.11 -9.93
C ASP A 64 0.69 -1.09 -11.12
N TYR A 65 1.85 -1.37 -11.74
CA TYR A 65 1.94 -2.29 -12.87
C TYR A 65 1.89 -3.75 -12.40
N GLU A 66 0.70 -4.31 -12.27
CA GLU A 66 0.45 -5.65 -11.72
C GLU A 66 1.33 -6.78 -12.30
N PRO A 67 1.68 -6.80 -13.61
CA PRO A 67 2.58 -7.83 -14.12
C PRO A 67 3.93 -7.93 -13.42
N SER A 68 4.45 -6.84 -12.84
CA SER A 68 5.72 -6.84 -12.10
C SER A 68 5.67 -7.65 -10.81
N TYR A 69 4.48 -7.94 -10.28
CA TYR A 69 4.28 -8.57 -8.98
C TYR A 69 3.82 -10.03 -9.08
N ARG A 70 3.52 -10.52 -10.30
CA ARG A 70 3.02 -11.88 -10.52
C ARG A 70 4.00 -12.94 -10.01
N GLY A 71 3.49 -13.89 -9.23
CA GLY A 71 4.26 -14.99 -8.68
C GLY A 71 5.10 -14.64 -7.45
N ILE A 72 5.12 -13.37 -7.01
CA ILE A 72 5.80 -12.98 -5.78
C ILE A 72 4.87 -13.28 -4.59
N SER A 73 5.26 -14.24 -3.75
CA SER A 73 4.46 -14.72 -2.62
C SER A 73 5.04 -14.41 -1.24
N ARG A 74 6.19 -13.73 -1.19
CA ARG A 74 6.87 -13.32 0.04
C ARG A 74 7.49 -11.93 -0.13
N PRO A 75 7.80 -11.20 0.94
CA PRO A 75 8.50 -9.92 0.85
C PRO A 75 9.75 -10.05 0.00
N THR A 76 9.87 -9.18 -1.00
CA THR A 76 10.93 -9.27 -2.02
C THR A 76 11.49 -7.88 -2.25
N GLU A 77 12.81 -7.74 -2.17
CA GLU A 77 13.50 -6.52 -2.52
C GLU A 77 13.50 -6.35 -4.06
N MET A 78 12.79 -5.33 -4.53
CA MET A 78 12.63 -5.03 -5.95
C MET A 78 13.73 -4.10 -6.47
N ALA A 79 14.28 -3.26 -5.59
CA ALA A 79 15.44 -2.41 -5.81
C ALA A 79 16.11 -2.17 -4.43
N PRO A 80 17.34 -1.63 -4.35
CA PRO A 80 18.02 -1.40 -3.09
C PRO A 80 17.17 -0.60 -2.10
N ASN A 81 16.89 -1.18 -0.94
CA ASN A 81 16.01 -0.64 0.10
C ASN A 81 14.54 -0.46 -0.30
N LEU A 82 14.05 -1.07 -1.38
CA LEU A 82 12.65 -1.03 -1.81
C LEU A 82 12.07 -2.45 -1.77
N VAL A 83 11.23 -2.75 -0.78
CA VAL A 83 10.73 -4.09 -0.49
C VAL A 83 9.23 -4.18 -0.76
N PHE A 84 8.85 -4.92 -1.79
CA PHE A 84 7.45 -5.27 -2.03
C PHE A 84 6.94 -6.26 -1.00
N VAL A 85 5.75 -5.99 -0.44
CA VAL A 85 5.08 -6.86 0.53
C VAL A 85 3.77 -7.38 -0.07
N PRO A 86 3.67 -8.68 -0.39
CA PRO A 86 2.46 -9.27 -0.97
C PRO A 86 1.27 -9.23 -0.01
N ARG A 87 0.07 -9.23 -0.58
CA ARG A 87 -1.21 -9.32 0.14
C ARG A 87 -1.25 -10.54 1.04
N GLY A 88 -1.79 -10.38 2.26
CA GLY A 88 -1.89 -11.45 3.24
C GLY A 88 -0.64 -11.67 4.08
N THR A 89 0.42 -10.89 3.86
CA THR A 89 1.65 -10.95 4.66
C THR A 89 1.44 -10.28 6.03
N VAL A 90 2.04 -10.85 7.06
CA VAL A 90 2.17 -10.20 8.38
C VAL A 90 3.65 -10.12 8.71
N LEU A 91 4.14 -8.92 9.01
CA LEU A 91 5.51 -8.68 9.47
C LEU A 91 5.50 -8.15 10.90
N GLU A 92 6.59 -8.39 11.59
CA GLU A 92 6.90 -7.71 12.85
C GLU A 92 7.92 -6.60 12.57
N LEU A 93 7.49 -5.36 12.73
CA LEU A 93 8.32 -4.17 12.52
C LEU A 93 8.15 -3.23 13.72
N ASP A 94 9.25 -2.77 14.28
CA ASP A 94 9.25 -1.90 15.48
C ASP A 94 8.42 -2.48 16.64
N GLY A 95 8.48 -3.80 16.84
CA GLY A 95 7.74 -4.52 17.89
C GLY A 95 6.22 -4.60 17.66
N ARG A 96 5.72 -4.22 16.49
CA ARG A 96 4.29 -4.29 16.11
C ARG A 96 4.05 -5.35 15.05
N ARG A 97 2.96 -6.10 15.19
CA ARG A 97 2.46 -7.01 14.17
C ARG A 97 1.65 -6.23 13.14
N ILE A 98 2.17 -6.13 11.94
CA ILE A 98 1.58 -5.35 10.84
C ILE A 98 1.12 -6.28 9.73
N ALA A 99 -0.17 -6.23 9.40
CA ALA A 99 -0.74 -6.93 8.26
C ALA A 99 -0.72 -6.04 7.02
N PHE A 100 -0.47 -6.64 5.85
CA PHE A 100 -0.36 -5.93 4.57
C PHE A 100 -1.40 -6.43 3.57
N LEU A 101 -2.19 -5.51 3.00
CA LEU A 101 -3.25 -5.80 2.04
C LEU A 101 -3.33 -4.69 0.97
N GLY A 102 -2.41 -4.72 0.01
CA GLY A 102 -2.42 -3.79 -1.12
C GLY A 102 -3.56 -4.05 -2.12
N GLY A 103 -3.71 -3.14 -3.07
CA GLY A 103 -4.69 -3.19 -4.13
C GLY A 103 -5.86 -2.23 -3.95
N GLY A 104 -6.60 -2.02 -5.03
CA GLY A 104 -7.77 -1.14 -5.08
C GLY A 104 -8.53 -1.28 -6.38
N ASP A 105 -9.69 -0.66 -6.46
CA ASP A 105 -10.50 -0.59 -7.67
C ASP A 105 -10.29 0.74 -8.40
N SER A 106 -10.01 0.68 -9.71
CA SER A 106 -9.94 1.84 -10.59
C SER A 106 -11.34 2.34 -10.99
N VAL A 107 -12.17 2.71 -10.00
CA VAL A 107 -13.59 3.02 -10.24
C VAL A 107 -13.75 4.25 -11.14
N ILE A 108 -12.98 5.31 -10.90
CA ILE A 108 -13.15 6.61 -11.57
C ILE A 108 -12.63 6.55 -13.01
N ASP A 109 -11.48 5.97 -13.23
CA ASP A 109 -10.78 5.96 -14.51
C ASP A 109 -10.88 4.63 -15.28
N ARG A 110 -11.59 3.65 -14.72
CA ARG A 110 -11.77 2.31 -15.33
C ARG A 110 -12.26 2.38 -16.78
N ALA A 111 -13.15 3.31 -17.09
CA ALA A 111 -13.74 3.46 -18.41
C ALA A 111 -12.74 3.93 -19.50
N VAL A 112 -11.66 4.57 -19.10
CA VAL A 112 -10.61 5.05 -20.01
C VAL A 112 -9.38 4.16 -20.03
N ARG A 113 -9.24 3.24 -19.08
CA ARG A 113 -8.16 2.27 -19.00
C ARG A 113 -8.39 1.04 -19.88
N ARG A 114 -7.31 0.49 -20.42
CA ARG A 114 -7.32 -0.66 -21.31
C ARG A 114 -6.84 -1.92 -20.57
N SER A 115 -7.70 -2.94 -20.57
CA SER A 115 -7.36 -4.23 -19.98
C SER A 115 -6.08 -4.83 -20.58
N GLY A 116 -5.15 -5.27 -19.73
CA GLY A 116 -3.86 -5.84 -20.13
C GLY A 116 -2.80 -4.83 -20.59
N VAL A 117 -3.09 -3.53 -20.49
CA VAL A 117 -2.15 -2.45 -20.85
C VAL A 117 -1.89 -1.53 -19.66
N ASP A 118 -2.95 -1.01 -19.07
CA ASP A 118 -2.91 -0.06 -17.96
C ASP A 118 -3.97 -0.37 -16.87
N TRP A 119 -4.65 -1.50 -17.02
CA TRP A 119 -5.59 -2.06 -16.03
C TRP A 119 -5.53 -3.59 -16.03
N TRP A 120 -5.58 -4.17 -14.84
CA TRP A 120 -5.60 -5.63 -14.61
C TRP A 120 -6.63 -5.97 -13.53
N PRO A 121 -7.39 -7.06 -13.70
CA PRO A 121 -8.32 -7.52 -12.65
C PRO A 121 -7.63 -7.79 -11.30
N GLU A 122 -6.35 -8.13 -11.36
CA GLU A 122 -5.51 -8.44 -10.19
C GLU A 122 -5.24 -7.20 -9.30
N GLU A 123 -5.52 -5.98 -9.77
CA GLU A 123 -5.43 -4.79 -8.89
C GLU A 123 -6.44 -4.86 -7.76
N GLN A 124 -7.61 -5.49 -7.99
CA GLN A 124 -8.69 -5.58 -7.02
C GLN A 124 -8.33 -6.45 -5.82
N VAL A 125 -8.77 -6.03 -4.64
CA VAL A 125 -8.70 -6.85 -3.42
C VAL A 125 -9.88 -7.83 -3.42
N THR A 126 -9.58 -9.12 -3.31
CA THR A 126 -10.58 -10.18 -3.35
C THR A 126 -10.80 -10.84 -2.00
N MET A 127 -11.87 -11.62 -1.86
CA MET A 127 -12.09 -12.45 -0.66
C MET A 127 -11.03 -13.57 -0.53
N GLU A 128 -10.37 -13.95 -1.62
CA GLU A 128 -9.26 -14.89 -1.62
C GLU A 128 -8.02 -14.29 -0.94
N ASP A 129 -7.77 -12.98 -1.17
CA ASP A 129 -6.72 -12.24 -0.47
C ASP A 129 -7.03 -12.11 1.02
N VAL A 130 -8.30 -11.87 1.38
CA VAL A 130 -8.75 -11.81 2.78
C VAL A 130 -8.57 -13.16 3.48
N ALA A 131 -8.87 -14.27 2.80
CA ALA A 131 -8.72 -15.62 3.36
C ALA A 131 -7.27 -15.96 3.76
N ARG A 132 -6.27 -15.28 3.20
CA ARG A 132 -4.86 -15.43 3.61
C ARG A 132 -4.60 -15.01 5.06
N PHE A 133 -5.50 -14.27 5.66
CA PHE A 133 -5.43 -13.92 7.08
C PHE A 133 -6.13 -14.92 8.01
N GLU A 134 -6.66 -16.02 7.51
CA GLU A 134 -7.26 -17.06 8.34
C GLU A 134 -6.23 -17.62 9.32
N GLY A 135 -6.59 -17.65 10.60
CA GLY A 135 -5.70 -18.14 11.67
C GLY A 135 -4.61 -17.15 12.13
N VAL A 136 -4.44 -16.00 11.48
CA VAL A 136 -3.44 -14.98 11.89
C VAL A 136 -3.74 -14.40 13.26
N GLY A 137 -5.02 -14.23 13.61
CA GLY A 137 -5.44 -13.60 14.87
C GLY A 137 -5.28 -12.08 14.84
N ARG A 138 -5.19 -11.46 16.02
CA ARG A 138 -5.10 -10.00 16.13
C ARG A 138 -3.75 -9.47 15.67
N VAL A 139 -3.77 -8.32 15.01
CA VAL A 139 -2.59 -7.52 14.67
C VAL A 139 -2.74 -6.11 15.25
N ASP A 140 -1.65 -5.36 15.29
CA ASP A 140 -1.64 -3.99 15.82
C ASP A 140 -2.02 -2.98 14.74
N LEU A 141 -1.65 -3.26 13.50
CA LEU A 141 -1.85 -2.37 12.36
C LEU A 141 -2.21 -3.16 11.09
N LEU A 142 -3.13 -2.62 10.30
CA LEU A 142 -3.37 -3.02 8.91
C LEU A 142 -2.89 -1.90 7.98
N VAL A 143 -1.94 -2.20 7.13
CA VAL A 143 -1.53 -1.36 6.01
C VAL A 143 -2.25 -1.85 4.76
N CYS A 144 -3.01 -0.98 4.13
CA CYS A 144 -3.70 -1.26 2.88
C CYS A 144 -3.62 -0.03 1.97
N HIS A 145 -3.93 -0.20 0.67
CA HIS A 145 -4.07 0.97 -0.21
C HIS A 145 -5.50 1.52 -0.12
N THR A 146 -6.48 0.72 -0.47
CA THR A 146 -7.90 1.08 -0.38
C THR A 146 -8.37 1.11 1.09
N PRO A 147 -9.07 2.15 1.55
CA PRO A 147 -9.66 2.21 2.87
C PRO A 147 -10.77 1.18 3.07
N PRO A 148 -11.05 0.71 4.31
CA PRO A 148 -12.24 -0.08 4.60
C PRO A 148 -13.55 0.64 4.23
N ALA A 149 -14.56 -0.09 3.77
CA ALA A 149 -15.81 0.44 3.23
C ALA A 149 -16.50 1.51 4.09
N PHE A 150 -16.48 1.37 5.43
CA PHE A 150 -17.12 2.34 6.33
C PHE A 150 -16.50 3.74 6.28
N VAL A 151 -15.27 3.87 5.77
CA VAL A 151 -14.55 5.15 5.64
C VAL A 151 -15.14 5.99 4.50
N TYR A 152 -15.61 5.37 3.43
CA TYR A 152 -16.09 6.04 2.22
C TYR A 152 -17.23 7.02 2.48
N HIS A 153 -18.14 6.68 3.39
CA HIS A 153 -19.23 7.58 3.79
C HIS A 153 -18.74 8.97 4.24
N PHE A 154 -17.58 9.03 4.90
CA PHE A 154 -17.00 10.31 5.36
C PHE A 154 -16.37 11.13 4.23
N PHE A 155 -16.25 10.55 3.05
CA PHE A 155 -15.78 11.21 1.82
C PHE A 155 -16.91 11.46 0.81
N GLU A 156 -18.15 11.12 1.18
CA GLU A 156 -19.34 11.22 0.31
C GLU A 156 -19.19 10.37 -0.96
N LEU A 157 -18.59 9.19 -0.81
CA LEU A 157 -18.34 8.21 -1.87
C LEU A 157 -19.03 6.88 -1.54
N ASP A 158 -19.39 6.14 -2.58
CA ASP A 158 -19.84 4.75 -2.47
C ASP A 158 -18.62 3.82 -2.42
N PRO A 159 -18.57 2.84 -1.48
CA PRO A 159 -17.48 1.89 -1.40
C PRO A 159 -17.55 0.88 -2.55
N ASP A 160 -16.39 0.61 -3.12
CA ASP A 160 -16.16 -0.39 -4.15
C ASP A 160 -15.98 -1.82 -3.56
N PRO A 161 -15.90 -2.89 -4.40
CA PRO A 161 -15.69 -4.26 -3.94
C PRO A 161 -14.40 -4.44 -3.10
N SER A 162 -13.29 -3.79 -3.48
CA SER A 162 -12.03 -3.84 -2.71
C SER A 162 -12.20 -3.25 -1.32
N ALA A 163 -12.91 -2.12 -1.20
CA ALA A 163 -13.19 -1.50 0.09
C ALA A 163 -13.98 -2.43 1.03
N TRP A 164 -14.94 -3.20 0.50
CA TRP A 164 -15.68 -4.20 1.27
C TRP A 164 -14.79 -5.37 1.70
N ALA A 165 -13.91 -5.85 0.82
CA ALA A 165 -12.95 -6.91 1.14
C ALA A 165 -11.97 -6.45 2.24
N VAL A 166 -11.43 -5.24 2.14
CA VAL A 166 -10.57 -4.64 3.17
C VAL A 166 -11.32 -4.49 4.50
N GLY A 167 -12.58 -4.07 4.47
CA GLY A 167 -13.44 -4.02 5.65
C GLY A 167 -13.61 -5.38 6.33
N ARG A 168 -13.70 -6.45 5.54
CA ARG A 168 -13.76 -7.83 6.05
C ARG A 168 -12.43 -8.27 6.68
N ALA A 169 -11.31 -7.99 6.02
CA ALA A 169 -9.97 -8.27 6.57
C ALA A 169 -9.76 -7.54 7.91
N TRP A 170 -10.12 -6.26 7.97
CA TRP A 170 -10.04 -5.46 9.19
C TRP A 170 -10.82 -6.09 10.36
N GLN A 171 -12.03 -6.59 10.11
CA GLN A 171 -12.82 -7.29 11.14
C GLN A 171 -12.14 -8.60 11.58
N MET A 172 -11.64 -9.40 10.62
CA MET A 172 -10.97 -10.68 10.88
C MET A 172 -9.69 -10.50 11.71
N LEU A 173 -8.92 -9.45 11.46
CA LEU A 173 -7.69 -9.11 12.16
C LEU A 173 -7.89 -8.46 13.54
N GLY A 174 -9.13 -8.38 14.03
CA GLY A 174 -9.46 -7.85 15.36
C GLY A 174 -9.62 -6.34 15.43
N ARG A 175 -9.92 -5.71 14.30
CA ARG A 175 -10.16 -4.26 14.15
C ARG A 175 -8.95 -3.41 14.57
N PRO A 176 -7.77 -3.64 13.98
CA PRO A 176 -6.57 -2.88 14.29
C PRO A 176 -6.68 -1.41 13.85
N GLN A 177 -5.67 -0.62 14.17
CA GLN A 177 -5.45 0.65 13.47
C GLN A 177 -5.21 0.40 11.99
N VAL A 178 -5.54 1.38 11.13
CA VAL A 178 -5.36 1.29 9.68
C VAL A 178 -4.62 2.52 9.17
N VAL A 179 -3.64 2.31 8.31
CA VAL A 179 -3.04 3.37 7.49
C VAL A 179 -3.21 2.98 6.02
N CYS A 180 -3.74 3.90 5.23
CA CYS A 180 -4.08 3.68 3.82
C CYS A 180 -3.94 4.96 2.99
N GLY A 181 -4.07 4.86 1.65
CA GLY A 181 -4.05 5.94 0.68
C GLY A 181 -5.32 6.04 -0.16
N HIS A 182 -5.16 6.00 -1.49
CA HIS A 182 -6.21 5.85 -2.51
C HIS A 182 -7.13 7.06 -2.71
N LEU A 183 -7.66 7.65 -1.64
CA LEU A 183 -8.63 8.76 -1.74
C LEU A 183 -7.97 10.13 -1.89
N HIS A 184 -6.65 10.23 -1.81
CA HIS A 184 -5.82 11.44 -1.94
C HIS A 184 -6.23 12.63 -1.06
N LYS A 185 -7.12 12.39 -0.08
CA LYS A 185 -7.63 13.42 0.84
C LYS A 185 -7.27 13.03 2.27
N PRO A 186 -6.23 13.64 2.86
CA PRO A 186 -5.77 13.30 4.21
C PRO A 186 -6.89 13.42 5.23
N ARG A 187 -7.20 12.33 5.94
CA ARG A 187 -8.24 12.34 6.97
C ARG A 187 -8.07 11.20 7.96
N THR A 188 -8.37 11.47 9.21
CA THR A 188 -8.52 10.43 10.23
C THR A 188 -10.01 10.17 10.47
N VAL A 189 -10.41 8.90 10.34
CA VAL A 189 -11.77 8.43 10.59
C VAL A 189 -11.68 7.28 11.59
N SER A 190 -12.05 7.52 12.85
CA SER A 190 -11.92 6.53 13.92
C SER A 190 -10.47 6.01 14.04
N CYS A 191 -10.25 4.72 13.79
CA CYS A 191 -8.94 4.06 13.83
C CYS A 191 -8.26 4.01 12.45
N VAL A 192 -8.77 4.71 11.44
CA VAL A 192 -8.24 4.73 10.06
C VAL A 192 -7.61 6.07 9.76
N ARG A 193 -6.35 6.06 9.35
CA ARG A 193 -5.65 7.21 8.79
C ARG A 193 -5.56 7.05 7.28
N VAL A 194 -6.23 7.90 6.54
CA VAL A 194 -6.08 8.06 5.08
C VAL A 194 -5.00 9.10 4.84
N LEU A 195 -3.98 8.76 4.06
CA LEU A 195 -2.89 9.64 3.67
C LEU A 195 -3.20 10.31 2.31
N GLY A 196 -2.70 11.52 2.11
CA GLY A 196 -2.65 12.18 0.83
C GLY A 196 -1.41 11.77 0.02
N GLU A 197 -1.32 12.29 -1.21
CA GLU A 197 -0.15 12.07 -2.06
C GLU A 197 1.13 12.56 -1.37
N LEU A 198 2.13 11.68 -1.28
CA LEU A 198 3.43 11.93 -0.66
C LEU A 198 3.34 12.50 0.77
N GLU A 199 2.20 12.37 1.42
CA GLU A 199 2.10 12.71 2.85
C GLU A 199 2.95 11.75 3.68
N VAL A 200 3.75 12.30 4.58
CA VAL A 200 4.58 11.54 5.53
C VAL A 200 3.96 11.62 6.92
N LEU A 201 3.62 10.47 7.48
CA LEU A 201 3.17 10.30 8.86
C LEU A 201 4.24 9.53 9.63
N ILE A 202 4.69 10.04 10.76
CA ILE A 202 5.61 9.34 11.68
C ILE A 202 4.81 8.88 12.89
N ASP A 203 4.91 7.58 13.22
CA ASP A 203 4.18 6.94 14.31
C ASP A 203 5.11 6.06 15.17
#